data_0c5cfab6c96a69490e75d7d21c32e293
#
_entry.id   0c5cfab6c96a69490e75d7d21c32e293
#
_cell.length_a   1.000
_cell.length_b   1.000
_cell.length_c   1.000
_cell.angle_alpha   90.00
_cell.angle_beta   90.00
_cell.angle_gamma   90.00
#
_symmetry.space_group_name_H-M   'P 1'
#
loop_
_entity.id
_entity.type
_entity.pdbx_description
1 polymer ?
#
loop_
_entity_poly.entity_id
_entity_poly.type
_entity_poly.pdbx_seq_one_letter_code
_entity_poly.pdbx_strand_id
1 'polypeptide(L)'
;PARRSEIFGNNVFNEQAMRQYLTKDSYKSVMDAVVNGSKIDRTVADHVSTGMKEWAISKGATHYTHWFQPLTGATAEKHDAFFETIEGGMAIEKFGGGQLVQQEPDASSFPNGGIRNTFEARGYTAWDPTSPAFIYGTTLCIPTVFVAYTGEALDNKTPLLRSLQVVDNAATAVAKYFDKNVSKVVATLGWEQEYFLIDKSLAASRPDISLAGRTLLGHSSAKGQQLDDHYFGSIPTRVLNYMRDLETECMLLGIPVKTRHNEVAPNQFELAPIFEEANLAVDHNSLLMDVMD
;
A
#
# COMPACT_ATOMS: atom_id res chain seq x y z
N PRO A 1 -9.99 -7.23 -24.60
CA PRO A 1 -9.42 -6.82 -23.32
C PRO A 1 -7.98 -6.37 -23.55
N ALA A 2 -7.57 -5.27 -22.95
CA ALA A 2 -6.19 -4.77 -22.97
C ALA A 2 -5.24 -5.86 -22.41
N ARG A 3 -4.02 -5.90 -22.91
CA ARG A 3 -3.00 -6.79 -22.34
C ARG A 3 -2.67 -6.30 -20.93
N ARG A 4 -2.43 -7.22 -20.01
CA ARG A 4 -2.10 -6.87 -18.61
C ARG A 4 -0.87 -5.97 -18.51
N SER A 5 0.15 -6.19 -19.35
CA SER A 5 1.33 -5.34 -19.45
C SER A 5 1.05 -3.91 -19.93
N GLU A 6 -0.08 -3.66 -20.59
CA GLU A 6 -0.48 -2.32 -21.06
C GLU A 6 -1.19 -1.50 -19.98
N ILE A 7 -1.78 -2.18 -18.98
CA ILE A 7 -2.52 -1.52 -17.89
C ILE A 7 -1.74 -1.51 -16.56
N PHE A 8 -0.65 -2.28 -16.47
CA PHE A 8 0.11 -2.41 -15.22
C PHE A 8 0.67 -1.06 -14.75
N GLY A 9 0.30 -0.68 -13.52
CA GLY A 9 0.75 0.55 -12.91
C GLY A 9 0.15 1.84 -13.50
N ASN A 10 -0.94 1.75 -14.26
CA ASN A 10 -1.58 2.95 -14.84
C ASN A 10 -2.07 3.93 -13.78
N ASN A 11 -2.39 3.47 -12.58
CA ASN A 11 -2.82 4.28 -11.44
C ASN A 11 -1.70 4.50 -10.42
N VAL A 12 -0.44 4.30 -10.83
CA VAL A 12 0.73 4.46 -9.96
C VAL A 12 1.61 5.61 -10.46
N PHE A 13 2.06 6.47 -9.57
CA PHE A 13 3.06 7.50 -9.86
C PHE A 13 4.46 6.86 -9.95
N ASN A 14 4.60 5.98 -10.92
CA ASN A 14 5.82 5.22 -11.20
C ASN A 14 6.86 6.06 -11.94
N GLU A 15 8.00 5.47 -12.26
CA GLU A 15 9.07 6.18 -12.99
C GLU A 15 8.61 6.79 -14.31
N GLN A 16 7.72 6.13 -15.05
CA GLN A 16 7.20 6.66 -16.31
C GLN A 16 6.36 7.92 -16.06
N ALA A 17 5.48 7.92 -15.07
CA ALA A 17 4.70 9.08 -14.67
C ALA A 17 5.63 10.19 -14.14
N MET A 18 6.59 9.85 -13.29
CA MET A 18 7.57 10.82 -12.77
C MET A 18 8.35 11.52 -13.89
N ARG A 19 8.80 10.77 -14.91
CA ARG A 19 9.53 11.34 -16.06
C ARG A 19 8.66 12.29 -16.89
N GLN A 20 7.35 12.08 -16.91
CA GLN A 20 6.40 12.90 -17.66
C GLN A 20 6.03 14.19 -16.92
N TYR A 21 5.86 14.11 -15.61
CA TYR A 21 5.30 15.20 -14.79
C TYR A 21 6.34 15.93 -13.93
N LEU A 22 7.53 15.40 -13.76
CA LEU A 22 8.61 16.06 -12.99
C LEU A 22 9.68 16.65 -13.89
N THR A 23 10.37 17.66 -13.38
CA THR A 23 11.62 18.12 -13.99
C THR A 23 12.69 17.03 -13.88
N LYS A 24 13.71 17.07 -14.76
CA LYS A 24 14.81 16.09 -14.71
C LYS A 24 15.52 16.08 -13.35
N ASP A 25 15.70 17.24 -12.75
CA ASP A 25 16.41 17.38 -11.46
C ASP A 25 15.54 16.84 -10.31
N SER A 26 14.24 17.15 -10.29
CA SER A 26 13.31 16.60 -9.29
C SER A 26 13.19 15.10 -9.41
N TYR A 27 13.06 14.56 -10.62
CA TYR A 27 13.06 13.11 -10.85
C TYR A 27 14.34 12.46 -10.31
N LYS A 28 15.52 13.01 -10.65
CA LYS A 28 16.80 12.49 -10.18
C LYS A 28 16.90 12.51 -8.66
N SER A 29 16.45 13.57 -8.01
CA SER A 29 16.47 13.69 -6.56
C SER A 29 15.57 12.66 -5.89
N VAL A 30 14.35 12.41 -6.43
CA VAL A 30 13.47 11.36 -5.92
C VAL A 30 14.12 9.98 -6.08
N MET A 31 14.70 9.68 -7.24
CA MET A 31 15.37 8.39 -7.48
C MET A 31 16.58 8.21 -6.57
N ASP A 32 17.32 9.26 -6.28
CA ASP A 32 18.44 9.20 -5.33
C ASP A 32 17.94 8.95 -3.89
N ALA A 33 16.82 9.55 -3.51
CA ALA A 33 16.18 9.24 -2.23
C ALA A 33 15.71 7.77 -2.14
N VAL A 34 15.13 7.23 -3.22
CA VAL A 34 14.68 5.84 -3.29
C VAL A 34 15.85 4.85 -3.20
N VAL A 35 16.92 5.11 -3.94
CA VAL A 35 18.05 4.17 -4.05
C VAL A 35 19.02 4.30 -2.88
N ASN A 36 19.36 5.51 -2.51
CA ASN A 36 20.45 5.83 -1.57
C ASN A 36 19.97 6.37 -0.22
N GLY A 37 18.63 6.60 -0.06
CA GLY A 37 18.09 7.19 1.16
C GLY A 37 18.45 8.68 1.34
N SER A 38 18.78 9.38 0.26
CA SER A 38 19.11 10.80 0.29
C SER A 38 17.91 11.64 0.71
N LYS A 39 18.17 12.76 1.37
CA LYS A 39 17.11 13.68 1.78
C LYS A 39 16.59 14.48 0.57
N ILE A 40 15.27 14.63 0.49
CA ILE A 40 14.62 15.51 -0.46
C ILE A 40 14.50 16.90 0.19
N ASP A 41 15.06 17.92 -0.44
CA ASP A 41 14.94 19.29 0.04
C ASP A 41 13.53 19.87 -0.24
N ARG A 42 13.22 20.98 0.41
CA ARG A 42 11.89 21.61 0.32
C ARG A 42 11.54 22.06 -1.10
N THR A 43 12.49 22.60 -1.84
CA THR A 43 12.26 23.09 -3.21
C THR A 43 11.94 21.93 -4.15
N VAL A 44 12.67 20.82 -4.01
CA VAL A 44 12.38 19.58 -4.75
C VAL A 44 11.01 19.05 -4.36
N ALA A 45 10.67 19.02 -3.07
CA ALA A 45 9.37 18.57 -2.59
C ALA A 45 8.21 19.39 -3.18
N ASP A 46 8.35 20.73 -3.32
CA ASP A 46 7.36 21.60 -3.96
C ASP A 46 7.19 21.27 -5.46
N HIS A 47 8.27 20.99 -6.17
CA HIS A 47 8.19 20.57 -7.57
C HIS A 47 7.55 19.19 -7.72
N VAL A 48 7.90 18.25 -6.84
CA VAL A 48 7.33 16.89 -6.86
C VAL A 48 5.85 16.93 -6.56
N SER A 49 5.44 17.66 -5.53
CA SER A 49 4.02 17.80 -5.18
C SER A 49 3.19 18.41 -6.31
N THR A 50 3.71 19.43 -6.98
CA THR A 50 3.05 20.02 -8.14
C THR A 50 2.86 19.00 -9.27
N GLY A 51 3.92 18.30 -9.66
CA GLY A 51 3.84 17.28 -10.71
C GLY A 51 2.96 16.10 -10.35
N MET A 52 3.03 15.66 -9.10
CA MET A 52 2.18 14.58 -8.58
C MET A 52 0.70 14.98 -8.57
N LYS A 53 0.37 16.21 -8.18
CA LYS A 53 -0.98 16.76 -8.23
C LYS A 53 -1.52 16.81 -9.66
N GLU A 54 -0.75 17.35 -10.61
CA GLU A 54 -1.17 17.43 -12.01
C GLU A 54 -1.42 16.03 -12.60
N TRP A 55 -0.54 15.07 -12.29
CA TRP A 55 -0.76 13.68 -12.66
C TRP A 55 -2.05 13.13 -12.03
N ALA A 56 -2.25 13.32 -10.73
CA ALA A 56 -3.42 12.82 -10.02
C ALA A 56 -4.73 13.40 -10.58
N ILE A 57 -4.78 14.70 -10.84
CA ILE A 57 -5.94 15.37 -11.46
C ILE A 57 -6.18 14.83 -12.87
N SER A 58 -5.13 14.57 -13.65
CA SER A 58 -5.27 13.96 -14.98
C SER A 58 -5.88 12.55 -14.94
N LYS A 59 -5.79 11.87 -13.78
CA LYS A 59 -6.42 10.58 -13.49
C LYS A 59 -7.82 10.70 -12.86
N GLY A 60 -8.31 11.91 -12.66
CA GLY A 60 -9.62 12.17 -12.06
C GLY A 60 -9.62 12.26 -10.53
N ALA A 61 -8.47 12.34 -9.90
CA ALA A 61 -8.40 12.53 -8.46
C ALA A 61 -8.84 13.94 -8.07
N THR A 62 -9.59 14.06 -6.98
CA THR A 62 -10.09 15.29 -6.38
C THR A 62 -9.53 15.53 -4.98
N HIS A 63 -9.04 14.46 -4.35
CA HIS A 63 -8.53 14.42 -2.99
C HIS A 63 -7.17 13.74 -2.94
N TYR A 64 -6.46 13.96 -1.84
CA TYR A 64 -5.27 13.21 -1.46
C TYR A 64 -5.39 12.72 -0.03
N THR A 65 -4.65 11.65 0.30
CA THR A 65 -4.53 11.12 1.65
C THR A 65 -3.12 10.65 1.91
N HIS A 66 -2.70 10.76 3.18
CA HIS A 66 -1.51 10.07 3.66
C HIS A 66 -1.94 8.67 4.09
N TRP A 67 -1.66 7.71 3.23
CA TRP A 67 -2.02 6.31 3.40
C TRP A 67 -0.96 5.60 4.24
N PHE A 68 -1.35 5.00 5.35
CA PHE A 68 -0.42 4.33 6.25
C PHE A 68 -1.05 3.11 6.93
N GLN A 69 -0.23 2.29 7.59
CA GLN A 69 -0.60 1.04 8.23
C GLN A 69 -0.46 1.19 9.76
N PRO A 70 -1.52 1.60 10.49
CA PRO A 70 -1.49 1.70 11.93
C PRO A 70 -1.39 0.32 12.60
N LEU A 71 -1.07 0.31 13.90
CA LEU A 71 -0.93 -0.92 14.69
C LEU A 71 -2.25 -1.70 14.91
N THR A 72 -3.27 -1.43 14.13
CA THR A 72 -4.60 -2.08 14.20
C THR A 72 -4.81 -3.15 13.13
N GLY A 73 -3.86 -3.34 12.22
CA GLY A 73 -3.97 -4.31 11.12
C GLY A 73 -4.82 -3.86 9.92
N ALA A 74 -5.32 -2.61 9.93
CA ALA A 74 -6.01 -1.98 8.81
C ALA A 74 -5.20 -0.80 8.30
N THR A 75 -5.54 -0.28 7.12
CA THR A 75 -5.01 0.99 6.61
C THR A 75 -5.77 2.18 7.24
N ALA A 76 -5.13 3.34 7.28
CA ALA A 76 -5.73 4.57 7.78
C ALA A 76 -5.55 5.70 6.78
N GLU A 77 -6.59 6.50 6.65
CA GLU A 77 -6.73 7.55 5.64
C GLU A 77 -7.50 8.75 6.18
N LYS A 78 -7.05 9.94 5.82
CA LYS A 78 -7.78 11.18 6.00
C LYS A 78 -7.75 11.93 4.67
N HIS A 79 -8.88 12.01 3.99
CA HIS A 79 -8.97 12.61 2.67
C HIS A 79 -9.10 14.13 2.74
N ASP A 80 -8.13 14.83 2.20
CA ASP A 80 -8.15 16.29 2.02
C ASP A 80 -8.33 16.63 0.53
N ALA A 81 -9.21 17.59 0.23
CA ALA A 81 -9.40 18.00 -1.15
C ALA A 81 -8.20 18.81 -1.68
N PHE A 82 -7.91 18.67 -2.98
CA PHE A 82 -7.00 19.58 -3.69
C PHE A 82 -7.61 20.98 -3.87
N PHE A 83 -8.20 21.52 -2.84
CA PHE A 83 -9.03 22.71 -2.97
C PHE A 83 -8.61 23.76 -1.94
N GLU A 84 -8.40 24.99 -2.42
CA GLU A 84 -8.17 26.14 -1.56
C GLU A 84 -8.90 27.37 -2.13
N THR A 85 -9.56 28.11 -1.25
CA THR A 85 -10.20 29.37 -1.63
C THR A 85 -9.18 30.49 -1.70
N ILE A 86 -9.32 31.36 -2.72
CA ILE A 86 -8.52 32.56 -2.87
C ILE A 86 -9.41 33.80 -2.82
N GLU A 87 -8.80 34.97 -2.76
CA GLU A 87 -9.51 36.24 -2.76
C GLU A 87 -10.48 36.36 -3.97
N GLY A 88 -11.62 37.03 -3.74
CA GLY A 88 -12.66 37.21 -4.76
C GLY A 88 -13.64 36.04 -4.89
N GLY A 89 -13.65 35.09 -3.97
CA GLY A 89 -14.57 33.95 -3.97
C GLY A 89 -14.24 32.86 -5.02
N MET A 90 -13.04 32.91 -5.57
CA MET A 90 -12.52 31.88 -6.48
C MET A 90 -11.84 30.75 -5.70
N ALA A 91 -11.55 29.65 -6.38
CA ALA A 91 -10.85 28.50 -5.82
C ALA A 91 -9.76 28.01 -6.77
N ILE A 92 -8.77 27.35 -6.22
CA ILE A 92 -7.68 26.72 -6.96
C ILE A 92 -7.42 25.31 -6.42
N GLU A 93 -6.88 24.45 -7.26
CA GLU A 93 -6.30 23.18 -6.84
C GLU A 93 -4.88 23.42 -6.31
N LYS A 94 -4.67 23.10 -5.03
CA LYS A 94 -3.39 23.29 -4.34
C LYS A 94 -2.93 22.02 -3.66
N PHE A 95 -1.67 21.71 -3.81
CA PHE A 95 -0.96 20.68 -3.11
C PHE A 95 0.54 21.01 -3.09
N GLY A 96 1.08 21.33 -1.94
CA GLY A 96 2.46 21.80 -1.78
C GLY A 96 3.38 20.75 -1.18
N GLY A 97 4.68 20.99 -1.26
CA GLY A 97 5.69 20.08 -0.72
C GLY A 97 5.55 19.81 0.78
N GLY A 98 5.10 20.81 1.54
CA GLY A 98 4.80 20.62 2.97
C GLY A 98 3.67 19.62 3.22
N GLN A 99 2.64 19.62 2.36
CA GLN A 99 1.53 18.67 2.43
C GLN A 99 1.95 17.26 1.98
N LEU A 100 2.90 17.17 1.03
CA LEU A 100 3.44 15.89 0.58
C LEU A 100 4.34 15.26 1.64
N VAL A 101 5.31 16.00 2.16
CA VAL A 101 6.44 15.43 2.91
C VAL A 101 6.11 15.14 4.36
N GLN A 102 5.37 16.02 5.03
CA GLN A 102 5.14 15.89 6.47
C GLN A 102 3.84 16.56 6.91
N GLN A 103 3.10 15.85 7.79
CA GLN A 103 1.97 16.41 8.54
C GLN A 103 2.11 16.08 10.02
N GLU A 104 1.45 16.87 10.86
CA GLU A 104 1.33 16.68 12.32
C GLU A 104 -0.13 16.37 12.67
N PRO A 105 -0.58 15.12 12.52
CA PRO A 105 -1.95 14.77 12.84
C PRO A 105 -2.18 14.76 14.35
N ASP A 106 -3.41 15.09 14.77
CA ASP A 106 -3.83 14.88 16.14
C ASP A 106 -4.02 13.39 16.41
N ALA A 107 -3.54 12.95 17.54
CA ALA A 107 -3.62 11.57 18.00
C ALA A 107 -5.05 11.01 18.12
N SER A 108 -6.02 11.86 18.42
CA SER A 108 -7.43 11.48 18.45
C SER A 108 -7.97 11.05 17.08
N SER A 109 -7.26 11.40 16.01
CA SER A 109 -7.60 11.05 14.63
C SER A 109 -7.09 9.66 14.21
N PHE A 110 -6.30 8.99 15.05
CA PHE A 110 -5.69 7.69 14.71
C PHE A 110 -6.33 6.53 15.46
N PRO A 111 -6.38 5.33 14.82
CA PRO A 111 -6.66 4.11 15.55
C PRO A 111 -5.69 3.98 16.74
N ASN A 112 -6.17 3.58 17.89
CA ASN A 112 -5.43 3.49 19.16
C ASN A 112 -4.96 4.84 19.78
N GLY A 113 -5.25 5.97 19.19
CA GLY A 113 -4.89 7.28 19.75
C GLY A 113 -5.44 7.51 21.16
N GLY A 114 -6.61 6.97 21.50
CA GLY A 114 -7.25 7.08 22.81
C GLY A 114 -6.65 6.20 23.91
N ILE A 115 -5.76 5.26 23.59
CA ILE A 115 -5.09 4.39 24.59
C ILE A 115 -3.81 5.02 25.11
N ARG A 116 -3.23 5.97 24.38
CA ARG A 116 -1.98 6.64 24.72
C ARG A 116 -2.24 8.00 25.34
N ASN A 117 -1.32 8.46 26.17
CA ASN A 117 -1.32 9.86 26.57
C ASN A 117 -1.25 10.77 25.34
N THR A 118 -1.92 11.92 25.38
CA THR A 118 -1.96 12.87 24.26
C THR A 118 -0.57 13.21 23.71
N PHE A 119 0.43 13.26 24.57
CA PHE A 119 1.82 13.51 24.21
C PHE A 119 2.45 12.37 23.40
N GLU A 120 2.21 11.11 23.78
CA GLU A 120 2.74 9.92 23.09
C GLU A 120 2.02 9.62 21.78
N ALA A 121 0.80 10.09 21.66
CA ALA A 121 -0.03 9.82 20.49
C ALA A 121 0.10 10.90 19.40
N ARG A 122 0.78 12.01 19.68
CA ARG A 122 1.14 13.03 18.68
C ARG A 122 2.46 12.68 18.01
N GLY A 123 2.56 12.99 16.73
CA GLY A 123 3.78 12.73 15.98
C GLY A 123 3.72 13.31 14.59
N TYR A 124 4.63 12.83 13.78
CA TYR A 124 4.77 13.21 12.38
C TYR A 124 4.40 12.05 11.47
N THR A 125 3.57 12.33 10.48
CA THR A 125 3.52 11.50 9.28
C THR A 125 4.60 11.99 8.32
N ALA A 126 5.30 11.07 7.67
CA ALA A 126 6.30 11.42 6.68
C ALA A 126 6.16 10.55 5.43
N TRP A 127 6.21 11.20 4.26
CA TRP A 127 6.19 10.50 2.98
C TRP A 127 7.35 9.49 2.89
N ASP A 128 7.02 8.28 2.42
CA ASP A 128 8.00 7.25 2.06
C ASP A 128 8.15 7.19 0.53
N PRO A 129 9.20 7.78 -0.04
CA PRO A 129 9.40 7.76 -1.49
C PRO A 129 9.77 6.38 -2.05
N THR A 130 10.10 5.41 -1.20
CA THR A 130 10.43 4.04 -1.64
C THR A 130 9.19 3.22 -2.01
N SER A 131 8.00 3.72 -1.66
CA SER A 131 6.72 3.16 -2.07
C SER A 131 5.98 4.20 -2.93
N PRO A 132 5.68 3.92 -4.21
CA PRO A 132 5.11 4.92 -5.10
C PRO A 132 3.69 5.28 -4.70
N ALA A 133 3.33 6.57 -4.83
CA ALA A 133 1.97 7.03 -4.67
C ALA A 133 1.07 6.45 -5.76
N PHE A 134 -0.21 6.26 -5.44
CA PHE A 134 -1.17 5.63 -6.34
C PHE A 134 -2.55 6.31 -6.28
N ILE A 135 -3.38 6.06 -7.28
CA ILE A 135 -4.77 6.52 -7.30
C ILE A 135 -5.69 5.36 -6.95
N TYR A 136 -6.47 5.54 -5.90
CA TYR A 136 -7.56 4.63 -5.54
C TYR A 136 -8.89 5.40 -5.53
N GLY A 137 -9.82 4.97 -6.37
CA GLY A 137 -11.03 5.74 -6.63
C GLY A 137 -10.71 7.15 -7.17
N THR A 138 -11.09 8.18 -6.45
CA THR A 138 -10.83 9.60 -6.78
C THR A 138 -9.80 10.25 -5.86
N THR A 139 -8.96 9.44 -5.20
CA THR A 139 -8.01 9.91 -4.19
C THR A 139 -6.58 9.53 -4.56
N LEU A 140 -5.68 10.48 -4.47
CA LEU A 140 -4.24 10.25 -4.47
C LEU A 140 -3.82 9.73 -3.10
N CYS A 141 -3.36 8.49 -3.03
CA CYS A 141 -2.85 7.84 -1.84
C CYS A 141 -1.32 7.95 -1.80
N ILE A 142 -0.79 8.51 -0.71
CA ILE A 142 0.65 8.75 -0.52
C ILE A 142 1.15 7.84 0.59
N PRO A 143 1.93 6.79 0.27
CA PRO A 143 2.49 5.90 1.28
C PRO A 143 3.33 6.66 2.29
N THR A 144 3.07 6.43 3.56
CA THR A 144 3.51 7.28 4.65
C THR A 144 3.89 6.45 5.89
N VAL A 145 4.85 6.93 6.65
CA VAL A 145 5.19 6.43 7.98
C VAL A 145 4.63 7.37 9.05
N PHE A 146 4.34 6.85 10.24
CA PHE A 146 3.92 7.64 11.38
C PHE A 146 4.80 7.38 12.60
N VAL A 147 5.42 8.46 13.10
CA VAL A 147 6.41 8.43 14.18
C VAL A 147 6.00 9.42 15.27
N ALA A 148 5.99 9.01 16.53
CA ALA A 148 5.73 9.89 17.67
C ALA A 148 6.80 10.99 17.82
N TYR A 149 6.50 12.08 18.51
CA TYR A 149 7.49 13.12 18.82
C TYR A 149 8.69 12.57 19.59
N THR A 150 8.50 11.49 20.35
CA THR A 150 9.55 10.78 21.08
C THR A 150 10.38 9.84 20.21
N GLY A 151 10.03 9.68 18.93
CA GLY A 151 10.72 8.81 17.97
C GLY A 151 10.21 7.36 17.91
N GLU A 152 9.18 7.03 18.68
CA GLU A 152 8.56 5.70 18.63
C GLU A 152 7.72 5.53 17.37
N ALA A 153 7.69 4.32 16.84
CA ALA A 153 6.82 3.97 15.72
C ALA A 153 5.35 3.92 16.17
N LEU A 154 4.48 4.58 15.44
CA LEU A 154 3.03 4.53 15.63
C LEU A 154 2.32 3.73 14.53
N ASP A 155 3.11 3.14 13.63
CA ASP A 155 2.67 2.30 12.52
C ASP A 155 3.48 1.01 12.43
N ASN A 156 3.12 0.14 11.49
CA ASN A 156 3.85 -1.09 11.21
C ASN A 156 5.02 -0.88 10.23
N LYS A 157 4.98 0.17 9.42
CA LYS A 157 5.97 0.42 8.36
C LYS A 157 7.30 0.92 8.91
N THR A 158 7.29 1.80 9.90
CA THR A 158 8.52 2.35 10.50
C THR A 158 9.45 1.26 11.05
N PRO A 159 8.99 0.27 11.84
CA PRO A 159 9.84 -0.85 12.26
C PRO A 159 10.38 -1.67 11.09
N LEU A 160 9.57 -1.91 10.06
CA LEU A 160 9.99 -2.63 8.86
C LEU A 160 11.15 -1.90 8.16
N LEU A 161 11.01 -0.60 7.87
CA LEU A 161 12.05 0.19 7.22
C LEU A 161 13.36 0.23 8.04
N ARG A 162 13.24 0.36 9.37
CA ARG A 162 14.42 0.29 10.26
C ARG A 162 15.10 -1.08 10.20
N SER A 163 14.33 -2.16 10.20
CA SER A 163 14.88 -3.51 10.11
C SER A 163 15.55 -3.79 8.77
N LEU A 164 14.98 -3.30 7.67
CA LEU A 164 15.57 -3.40 6.33
C LEU A 164 16.91 -2.69 6.24
N GLN A 165 17.04 -1.51 6.86
CA GLN A 165 18.33 -0.80 6.91
C GLN A 165 19.40 -1.58 7.71
N VAL A 166 19.01 -2.18 8.82
CA VAL A 166 19.94 -3.00 9.65
C VAL A 166 20.37 -4.25 8.90
N VAL A 167 19.43 -4.93 8.24
CA VAL A 167 19.72 -6.12 7.42
C VAL A 167 20.61 -5.77 6.24
N ASP A 168 20.35 -4.68 5.53
CA ASP A 168 21.19 -4.22 4.42
C ASP A 168 22.63 -4.00 4.89
N ASN A 169 22.83 -3.27 5.98
CA ASN A 169 24.17 -2.99 6.52
C ASN A 169 24.94 -4.29 6.86
N ALA A 170 24.30 -5.21 7.56
CA ALA A 170 24.90 -6.47 7.97
C ALA A 170 25.17 -7.40 6.78
N ALA A 171 24.18 -7.57 5.89
CA ALA A 171 24.31 -8.45 4.73
C ALA A 171 25.29 -7.90 3.69
N THR A 172 25.32 -6.59 3.46
CA THR A 172 26.31 -5.96 2.57
C THR A 172 27.75 -6.15 3.10
N ALA A 173 27.95 -6.05 4.42
CA ALA A 173 29.25 -6.34 5.02
C ALA A 173 29.71 -7.77 4.74
N VAL A 174 28.82 -8.74 4.85
CA VAL A 174 29.12 -10.15 4.54
C VAL A 174 29.31 -10.37 3.04
N ALA A 175 28.45 -9.82 2.20
CA ALA A 175 28.51 -9.98 0.74
C ALA A 175 29.82 -9.45 0.14
N LYS A 176 30.40 -8.41 0.72
CA LYS A 176 31.71 -7.86 0.30
C LYS A 176 32.89 -8.80 0.47
N TYR A 177 32.77 -9.87 1.24
CA TYR A 177 33.78 -10.94 1.27
C TYR A 177 33.78 -11.75 -0.02
N PHE A 178 32.67 -11.78 -0.76
CA PHE A 178 32.52 -12.51 -2.01
C PHE A 178 32.67 -11.60 -3.23
N ASP A 179 32.08 -10.40 -3.18
CA ASP A 179 32.19 -9.36 -4.21
C ASP A 179 32.31 -7.98 -3.56
N LYS A 180 33.47 -7.35 -3.72
CA LYS A 180 33.76 -6.03 -3.15
C LYS A 180 32.93 -4.88 -3.73
N ASN A 181 32.29 -5.10 -4.89
CA ASN A 181 31.45 -4.10 -5.57
C ASN A 181 30.01 -4.06 -5.06
N VAL A 182 29.62 -4.98 -4.19
CA VAL A 182 28.27 -4.95 -3.59
C VAL A 182 28.12 -3.68 -2.76
N SER A 183 27.14 -2.87 -3.13
CA SER A 183 26.81 -1.61 -2.44
C SER A 183 25.58 -1.72 -1.55
N LYS A 184 24.67 -2.65 -1.84
CA LYS A 184 23.40 -2.83 -1.15
C LYS A 184 22.91 -4.27 -1.25
N VAL A 185 22.26 -4.74 -0.20
CA VAL A 185 21.52 -6.02 -0.17
C VAL A 185 20.06 -5.73 0.17
N VAL A 186 19.15 -6.21 -0.67
CA VAL A 186 17.73 -5.95 -0.56
C VAL A 186 17.02 -7.23 -0.11
N ALA A 187 16.20 -7.12 0.94
CA ALA A 187 15.29 -8.19 1.31
C ALA A 187 14.07 -8.18 0.38
N THR A 188 13.67 -9.34 -0.09
CA THR A 188 12.50 -9.52 -0.96
C THR A 188 11.43 -10.35 -0.27
N LEU A 189 10.18 -10.11 -0.64
CA LEU A 189 9.01 -10.81 -0.12
C LEU A 189 8.05 -11.15 -1.26
N GLY A 190 7.66 -12.41 -1.35
CA GLY A 190 6.49 -12.85 -2.09
C GLY A 190 5.44 -13.28 -1.08
N TRP A 191 4.42 -12.47 -0.89
CA TRP A 191 3.33 -12.80 0.01
C TRP A 191 2.35 -13.77 -0.67
N GLU A 192 1.59 -14.48 0.14
CA GLU A 192 0.49 -15.33 -0.28
C GLU A 192 -0.75 -14.90 0.46
N GLN A 193 -1.73 -14.28 -0.25
CA GLN A 193 -2.97 -13.88 0.37
C GLN A 193 -4.00 -14.98 0.20
N GLU A 194 -4.25 -15.69 1.28
CA GLU A 194 -5.34 -16.66 1.38
C GLU A 194 -6.63 -15.97 1.83
N TYR A 195 -7.76 -16.42 1.28
CA TYR A 195 -9.05 -15.85 1.60
C TYR A 195 -10.18 -16.84 1.40
N PHE A 196 -11.27 -16.65 2.15
CA PHE A 196 -12.50 -17.38 1.99
C PHE A 196 -13.53 -16.53 1.26
N LEU A 197 -14.24 -17.13 0.30
CA LEU A 197 -15.40 -16.52 -0.33
C LEU A 197 -16.67 -17.26 0.12
N ILE A 198 -17.63 -16.49 0.63
CA ILE A 198 -18.92 -17.01 1.05
C ILE A 198 -20.05 -16.25 0.36
N ASP A 199 -21.16 -16.91 0.13
CA ASP A 199 -22.36 -16.24 -0.40
C ASP A 199 -22.82 -15.14 0.55
N LYS A 200 -23.07 -13.94 0.01
CA LYS A 200 -23.48 -12.77 0.81
C LYS A 200 -24.75 -13.01 1.60
N SER A 201 -25.70 -13.76 1.05
CA SER A 201 -26.95 -14.09 1.76
C SER A 201 -26.71 -15.03 2.93
N LEU A 202 -25.78 -15.98 2.77
CA LEU A 202 -25.39 -16.88 3.85
C LEU A 202 -24.59 -16.11 4.93
N ALA A 203 -23.69 -15.23 4.56
CA ALA A 203 -22.97 -14.35 5.49
C ALA A 203 -23.94 -13.49 6.32
N ALA A 204 -24.91 -12.87 5.67
CA ALA A 204 -25.93 -12.05 6.33
C ALA A 204 -26.80 -12.84 7.31
N SER A 205 -26.97 -14.14 7.12
CA SER A 205 -27.73 -15.00 8.02
C SER A 205 -26.93 -15.49 9.25
N ARG A 206 -25.64 -15.19 9.30
CA ARG A 206 -24.69 -15.57 10.37
C ARG A 206 -24.40 -14.38 11.29
N PRO A 207 -24.96 -14.34 12.52
CA PRO A 207 -24.74 -13.23 13.45
C PRO A 207 -23.27 -13.03 13.82
N ASP A 208 -22.50 -14.08 13.93
CA ASP A 208 -21.07 -14.01 14.24
C ASP A 208 -20.29 -13.30 13.11
N ILE A 209 -20.56 -13.62 11.85
CA ILE A 209 -19.95 -12.96 10.71
C ILE A 209 -20.42 -11.50 10.58
N SER A 210 -21.74 -11.27 10.69
CA SER A 210 -22.34 -9.95 10.53
C SER A 210 -21.94 -8.97 11.63
N LEU A 211 -21.76 -9.43 12.88
CA LEU A 211 -21.48 -8.57 14.03
C LEU A 211 -20.00 -8.51 14.41
N ALA A 212 -19.28 -9.63 14.26
CA ALA A 212 -17.88 -9.72 14.66
C ALA A 212 -16.90 -9.74 13.49
N GLY A 213 -17.36 -9.80 12.24
CA GLY A 213 -16.51 -9.89 11.04
C GLY A 213 -15.73 -11.20 10.94
N ARG A 214 -16.04 -12.21 11.75
CA ARG A 214 -15.35 -13.51 11.78
C ARG A 214 -16.23 -14.63 12.26
N THR A 215 -15.84 -15.86 11.96
CA THR A 215 -16.49 -17.07 12.47
C THR A 215 -16.19 -17.22 13.97
N LEU A 216 -17.21 -17.25 14.80
CA LEU A 216 -17.16 -17.58 16.24
C LEU A 216 -17.70 -18.98 16.53
N LEU A 217 -18.65 -19.43 15.74
CA LEU A 217 -19.27 -20.75 15.82
C LEU A 217 -18.94 -21.50 14.55
N GLY A 218 -18.37 -22.66 14.68
CA GLY A 218 -17.90 -23.46 13.55
C GLY A 218 -18.22 -24.94 13.70
N HIS A 219 -17.96 -25.63 12.64
CA HIS A 219 -18.10 -27.07 12.48
C HIS A 219 -16.86 -27.58 11.77
N SER A 220 -16.49 -28.85 11.93
CA SER A 220 -15.41 -29.45 11.13
C SER A 220 -15.73 -29.32 9.64
N SER A 221 -14.68 -29.21 8.81
CA SER A 221 -14.84 -29.13 7.36
C SER A 221 -15.69 -30.28 6.82
N ALA A 222 -16.58 -29.97 5.87
CA ALA A 222 -17.38 -30.99 5.17
C ALA A 222 -16.54 -31.91 4.28
N LYS A 223 -15.33 -31.48 3.91
CA LYS A 223 -14.37 -32.23 3.11
C LYS A 223 -13.05 -32.41 3.85
N GLY A 224 -12.44 -33.60 3.69
CA GLY A 224 -11.07 -33.85 4.14
C GLY A 224 -10.05 -33.45 3.09
N GLN A 225 -8.76 -33.56 3.44
CA GLN A 225 -7.65 -33.36 2.50
C GLN A 225 -7.29 -34.64 1.75
N GLN A 226 -7.94 -35.73 2.05
CA GLN A 226 -7.72 -37.04 1.43
C GLN A 226 -8.83 -37.31 0.40
N LEU A 227 -8.47 -37.47 -0.85
CA LEU A 227 -9.39 -37.79 -1.95
C LEU A 227 -10.47 -36.75 -2.28
N ASP A 228 -10.47 -35.61 -1.60
CA ASP A 228 -11.37 -34.50 -1.88
C ASP A 228 -10.65 -33.42 -2.69
N ASP A 229 -11.42 -32.63 -3.46
CA ASP A 229 -10.89 -31.51 -4.21
C ASP A 229 -10.35 -30.40 -3.30
N HIS A 230 -9.15 -29.94 -3.57
CA HIS A 230 -8.51 -28.80 -2.91
C HIS A 230 -7.56 -28.08 -3.90
N TYR A 231 -6.25 -28.07 -3.70
CA TYR A 231 -5.27 -27.30 -4.52
C TYR A 231 -5.43 -27.48 -6.04
N PHE A 232 -5.65 -28.67 -6.51
CA PHE A 232 -5.75 -29.00 -7.93
C PHE A 232 -7.18 -29.11 -8.44
N GLY A 233 -8.16 -28.80 -7.64
CA GLY A 233 -9.56 -28.71 -8.06
C GLY A 233 -9.79 -27.56 -9.03
N SER A 234 -10.86 -27.67 -9.82
CA SER A 234 -11.27 -26.58 -10.72
C SER A 234 -11.78 -25.37 -9.90
N ILE A 235 -11.34 -24.18 -10.24
CA ILE A 235 -11.86 -22.96 -9.66
C ILE A 235 -13.32 -22.76 -10.15
N PRO A 236 -14.30 -22.64 -9.26
CA PRO A 236 -15.70 -22.39 -9.65
C PRO A 236 -15.82 -21.11 -10.52
N THR A 237 -16.64 -21.14 -11.54
CA THR A 237 -16.78 -20.01 -12.49
C THR A 237 -17.08 -18.67 -11.80
N ARG A 238 -17.93 -18.68 -10.76
CA ARG A 238 -18.26 -17.48 -9.99
C ARG A 238 -17.03 -16.89 -9.29
N VAL A 239 -16.20 -17.73 -8.70
CA VAL A 239 -14.94 -17.35 -8.05
C VAL A 239 -13.93 -16.87 -9.08
N LEU A 240 -13.82 -17.57 -10.20
CA LEU A 240 -12.91 -17.19 -11.29
C LEU A 240 -13.24 -15.80 -11.86
N ASN A 241 -14.50 -15.43 -11.94
CA ASN A 241 -14.90 -14.08 -12.36
C ASN A 241 -14.44 -13.02 -11.35
N TYR A 242 -14.68 -13.25 -10.05
CA TYR A 242 -14.16 -12.39 -8.99
C TYR A 242 -12.64 -12.24 -9.08
N MET A 243 -11.91 -13.34 -9.21
CA MET A 243 -10.45 -13.30 -9.34
C MET A 243 -9.97 -12.48 -10.54
N ARG A 244 -10.69 -12.53 -11.67
CA ARG A 244 -10.35 -11.74 -12.87
C ARG A 244 -10.53 -10.25 -12.66
N ASP A 245 -11.59 -9.86 -11.98
CA ASP A 245 -11.86 -8.46 -11.67
C ASP A 245 -10.82 -7.94 -10.67
N LEU A 246 -10.57 -8.68 -9.58
CA LEU A 246 -9.54 -8.37 -8.60
C LEU A 246 -8.14 -8.22 -9.23
N GLU A 247 -7.74 -9.16 -10.11
CA GLU A 247 -6.46 -9.06 -10.82
C GLU A 247 -6.36 -7.82 -11.71
N THR A 248 -7.47 -7.35 -12.27
CA THR A 248 -7.49 -6.15 -13.11
C THR A 248 -7.23 -4.91 -12.25
N GLU A 249 -7.89 -4.78 -11.12
CA GLU A 249 -7.65 -3.69 -10.17
C GLU A 249 -6.20 -3.73 -9.64
N CYS A 250 -5.71 -4.90 -9.26
CA CYS A 250 -4.32 -5.09 -8.86
C CYS A 250 -3.33 -4.61 -9.93
N MET A 251 -3.56 -4.96 -11.20
CA MET A 251 -2.68 -4.51 -12.28
C MET A 251 -2.68 -2.99 -12.45
N LEU A 252 -3.83 -2.34 -12.35
CA LEU A 252 -3.91 -0.87 -12.39
C LEU A 252 -3.13 -0.22 -11.26
N LEU A 253 -3.15 -0.83 -10.06
CA LEU A 253 -2.44 -0.37 -8.88
C LEU A 253 -0.97 -0.83 -8.79
N GLY A 254 -0.46 -1.50 -9.83
CA GLY A 254 0.93 -1.93 -9.87
C GLY A 254 1.25 -3.14 -8.99
N ILE A 255 0.25 -3.84 -8.46
CA ILE A 255 0.42 -5.07 -7.69
C ILE A 255 0.67 -6.23 -8.67
N PRO A 256 1.85 -6.87 -8.65
CA PRO A 256 2.26 -7.82 -9.68
C PRO A 256 1.68 -9.22 -9.44
N VAL A 257 0.36 -9.33 -9.37
CA VAL A 257 -0.36 -10.59 -9.18
C VAL A 257 0.03 -11.59 -10.26
N LYS A 258 0.36 -12.81 -9.87
CA LYS A 258 0.83 -13.85 -10.77
C LYS A 258 -0.04 -15.10 -10.75
N THR A 259 -0.40 -15.56 -9.57
CA THR A 259 -1.06 -16.86 -9.39
C THR A 259 -2.40 -16.69 -8.71
N ARG A 260 -3.36 -17.47 -9.14
CA ARG A 260 -4.65 -17.69 -8.48
C ARG A 260 -4.93 -19.20 -8.47
N HIS A 261 -5.36 -19.72 -7.35
CA HIS A 261 -5.76 -21.12 -7.24
C HIS A 261 -6.64 -21.42 -6.04
N ASN A 262 -7.09 -22.66 -5.94
CA ASN A 262 -7.75 -23.18 -4.77
C ASN A 262 -6.75 -23.40 -3.65
N GLU A 263 -7.22 -23.29 -2.41
CA GLU A 263 -6.53 -23.68 -1.21
C GLU A 263 -7.13 -24.96 -0.58
N VAL A 264 -6.54 -25.38 0.52
CA VAL A 264 -6.79 -26.66 1.19
C VAL A 264 -8.23 -26.79 1.68
N ALA A 265 -8.80 -25.74 2.25
CA ALA A 265 -10.14 -25.79 2.79
C ALA A 265 -11.22 -25.50 1.73
N PRO A 266 -12.44 -26.02 1.88
CA PRO A 266 -13.55 -25.64 1.02
C PRO A 266 -13.79 -24.13 1.02
N ASN A 267 -13.94 -23.55 -0.17
CA ASN A 267 -14.09 -22.10 -0.40
C ASN A 267 -12.91 -21.24 0.06
N GLN A 268 -11.76 -21.82 0.29
CA GLN A 268 -10.51 -21.15 0.48
C GLN A 268 -9.77 -21.03 -0.85
N PHE A 269 -9.26 -19.82 -1.14
CA PHE A 269 -8.57 -19.49 -2.38
C PHE A 269 -7.33 -18.70 -2.05
N GLU A 270 -6.43 -18.61 -3.00
CA GLU A 270 -5.17 -17.89 -2.85
C GLU A 270 -4.89 -17.01 -4.06
N LEU A 271 -4.18 -15.94 -3.77
CA LEU A 271 -3.59 -15.05 -4.75
C LEU A 271 -2.15 -14.74 -4.33
N ALA A 272 -1.21 -14.96 -5.25
CA ALA A 272 0.21 -14.74 -5.00
C ALA A 272 0.82 -13.83 -6.09
N PRO A 273 1.72 -12.88 -5.73
CA PRO A 273 2.40 -11.99 -6.66
C PRO A 273 3.74 -12.56 -7.13
N ILE A 274 4.38 -11.86 -8.05
CA ILE A 274 5.83 -11.89 -8.19
C ILE A 274 6.42 -11.19 -6.96
N PHE A 275 7.50 -11.75 -6.37
CA PHE A 275 8.15 -11.13 -5.22
C PHE A 275 8.72 -9.74 -5.56
N GLU A 276 8.71 -8.87 -4.56
CA GLU A 276 9.20 -7.50 -4.67
C GLU A 276 10.11 -7.17 -3.48
N GLU A 277 10.66 -5.97 -3.43
CA GLU A 277 11.29 -5.43 -2.23
C GLU A 277 10.30 -5.45 -1.07
N ALA A 278 10.75 -5.87 0.10
CA ALA A 278 9.86 -6.25 1.21
C ALA A 278 8.94 -5.12 1.68
N ASN A 279 9.40 -3.86 1.69
CA ASN A 279 8.54 -2.73 2.07
C ASN A 279 7.40 -2.51 1.07
N LEU A 280 7.71 -2.52 -0.22
CA LEU A 280 6.71 -2.38 -1.28
C LEU A 280 5.75 -3.58 -1.30
N ALA A 281 6.27 -4.79 -1.11
CA ALA A 281 5.45 -6.00 -1.04
C ALA A 281 4.43 -5.97 0.10
N VAL A 282 4.81 -5.44 1.27
CA VAL A 282 3.89 -5.29 2.42
C VAL A 282 2.80 -4.26 2.11
N ASP A 283 3.14 -3.12 1.51
CA ASP A 283 2.15 -2.13 1.09
C ASP A 283 1.18 -2.71 0.06
N HIS A 284 1.69 -3.44 -0.93
CA HIS A 284 0.86 -4.09 -1.94
C HIS A 284 -0.10 -5.13 -1.34
N ASN A 285 0.34 -5.90 -0.33
CA ASN A 285 -0.56 -6.85 0.32
C ASN A 285 -1.66 -6.13 1.12
N SER A 286 -1.33 -5.05 1.82
CA SER A 286 -2.32 -4.26 2.56
C SER A 286 -3.32 -3.60 1.61
N LEU A 287 -2.83 -3.03 0.50
CA LEU A 287 -3.70 -2.45 -0.53
C LEU A 287 -4.58 -3.51 -1.21
N LEU A 288 -4.04 -4.71 -1.45
CA LEU A 288 -4.84 -5.82 -1.96
C LEU A 288 -6.01 -6.14 -1.05
N MET A 289 -5.80 -6.20 0.27
CA MET A 289 -6.89 -6.48 1.21
C MET A 289 -7.97 -5.41 1.17
N ASP A 290 -7.60 -4.13 1.06
CA ASP A 290 -8.56 -3.03 0.87
C ASP A 290 -9.35 -3.16 -0.44
N VAL A 291 -8.71 -3.62 -1.52
CA VAL A 291 -9.37 -3.83 -2.83
C VAL A 291 -10.31 -5.04 -2.79
N MET A 292 -10.04 -6.03 -1.94
CA MET A 292 -10.87 -7.24 -1.81
C MET A 292 -12.20 -6.99 -1.10
N ASP A 293 -12.28 -5.99 -0.22
CA ASP A 293 -13.47 -5.58 0.54
C ASP A 293 -14.43 -4.73 -0.33
#